data_0b40a02685c89d6e0047a50bfe551a6e
#
_entry.id   0b40a02685c89d6e0047a50bfe551a6e
#
_cell.length_a   1.000
_cell.length_b   1.000
_cell.length_c   1.000
_cell.angle_alpha   90.00
_cell.angle_beta   90.00
_cell.angle_gamma   90.00
#
_symmetry.space_group_name_H-M   'P 1'
#
loop_
_entity.id
_entity.type
_entity.pdbx_description
1 polymer ?
#
loop_
_entity_poly.entity_id
_entity_poly.type
_entity_poly.pdbx_seq_one_letter_code
_entity_poly.pdbx_strand_id
1 'polypeptide(L)'
;MINKIKSLYVNLSAPVKASLWFTISSVIQKGIALLSTPIFTRLLTTEQYGVYSVYQSWYSIFLIFATLNLYAGVYNNGLTKWPNDSKRFTSSLLGLSTTITLLLSLLYLANMSFWNHLLGISTFFILAIFIQVLFEPAYNFWAAGQRYEYKYKKLVAISIFMGIASPVLGILSVCATEYKAEARVFSYVFIQVLIGLFFYVYDMKNGKTFYNKKYWKYALAFNLPLIPHYLSQTVLNQADRVMIANMVGKSEAAIYSVAYTISMMFTIVTNAINNTFIPYTYKAVRDKKIKD
;
A
#
# COMPACT_ATOMS: atom_id res chain seq x y z
N MET A 1 14.11 -35.08 -8.65
CA MET A 1 13.14 -33.99 -8.82
C MET A 1 13.71 -32.66 -8.35
N ILE A 2 14.20 -32.52 -7.13
CA ILE A 2 14.75 -31.28 -6.54
C ILE A 2 15.92 -30.71 -7.36
N ASN A 3 16.87 -31.54 -7.80
CA ASN A 3 18.02 -31.08 -8.61
C ASN A 3 17.60 -30.54 -9.98
N LYS A 4 16.57 -31.09 -10.59
CA LYS A 4 16.01 -30.59 -11.87
C LYS A 4 15.31 -29.23 -11.69
N ILE A 5 14.57 -29.03 -10.58
CA ILE A 5 13.95 -27.75 -10.24
C ILE A 5 15.03 -26.70 -9.93
N LYS A 6 16.08 -27.08 -9.19
CA LYS A 6 17.20 -26.19 -8.88
C LYS A 6 17.95 -25.75 -10.13
N SER A 7 18.21 -26.65 -11.08
CA SER A 7 18.86 -26.32 -12.35
C SER A 7 17.98 -25.42 -13.22
N LEU A 8 16.67 -25.67 -13.30
CA LEU A 8 15.71 -24.81 -13.98
C LEU A 8 15.70 -23.39 -13.37
N TYR A 9 15.65 -23.30 -12.03
CA TYR A 9 15.66 -21.99 -11.34
C TYR A 9 16.96 -21.21 -11.58
N VAL A 10 18.13 -21.87 -11.56
CA VAL A 10 19.44 -21.22 -11.80
C VAL A 10 19.46 -20.56 -13.17
N ASN A 11 18.89 -21.19 -14.18
CA ASN A 11 18.89 -20.73 -15.58
C ASN A 11 17.84 -19.64 -15.88
N LEU A 12 16.94 -19.30 -14.94
CA LEU A 12 15.97 -18.23 -15.14
C LEU A 12 16.66 -16.87 -15.21
N SER A 13 16.14 -15.98 -16.07
CA SER A 13 16.59 -14.57 -16.12
C SER A 13 16.25 -13.81 -14.83
N ALA A 14 16.98 -12.74 -14.55
CA ALA A 14 16.75 -11.91 -13.36
C ALA A 14 15.30 -11.37 -13.25
N PRO A 15 14.66 -10.88 -14.33
CA PRO A 15 13.25 -10.46 -14.29
C PRO A 15 12.30 -11.59 -13.89
N VAL A 16 12.49 -12.80 -14.42
CA VAL A 16 11.65 -13.96 -14.13
C VAL A 16 11.79 -14.39 -12.66
N LYS A 17 13.03 -14.46 -12.16
CA LYS A 17 13.29 -14.73 -10.72
C LYS A 17 12.62 -13.69 -9.82
N ALA A 18 12.76 -12.42 -10.16
CA ALA A 18 12.16 -11.33 -9.39
C ALA A 18 10.62 -11.42 -9.39
N SER A 19 10.00 -11.64 -10.55
CA SER A 19 8.55 -11.81 -10.67
C SER A 19 8.03 -12.97 -9.83
N LEU A 20 8.69 -14.14 -9.87
CA LEU A 20 8.33 -15.30 -9.05
C LEU A 20 8.36 -14.95 -7.56
N TRP A 21 9.43 -14.33 -7.08
CA TRP A 21 9.57 -13.99 -5.67
C TRP A 21 8.59 -12.91 -5.23
N PHE A 22 8.28 -11.92 -6.07
CA PHE A 22 7.25 -10.91 -5.78
C PHE A 22 5.87 -11.55 -5.68
N THR A 23 5.55 -12.49 -6.58
CA THR A 23 4.29 -13.25 -6.52
C THR A 23 4.19 -14.09 -5.26
N ILE A 24 5.23 -14.87 -4.93
CA ILE A 24 5.29 -15.68 -3.71
C ILE A 24 5.12 -14.80 -2.47
N SER A 25 5.85 -13.68 -2.39
CA SER A 25 5.74 -12.73 -1.29
C SER A 25 4.31 -12.18 -1.14
N SER A 26 3.66 -11.84 -2.24
CA SER A 26 2.29 -11.34 -2.26
C SER A 26 1.29 -12.42 -1.77
N VAL A 27 1.45 -13.66 -2.19
CA VAL A 27 0.63 -14.80 -1.73
C VAL A 27 0.83 -15.04 -0.23
N ILE A 28 2.08 -15.02 0.25
CA ILE A 28 2.38 -15.18 1.69
C ILE A 28 1.71 -14.06 2.49
N GLN A 29 1.83 -12.79 2.07
CA GLN A 29 1.23 -11.66 2.77
C GLN A 29 -0.30 -11.77 2.83
N LYS A 30 -0.95 -12.15 1.73
CA LYS A 30 -2.40 -12.40 1.69
C LYS A 30 -2.80 -13.58 2.58
N GLY A 31 -1.99 -14.64 2.61
CA GLY A 31 -2.18 -15.78 3.51
C GLY A 31 -2.07 -15.37 4.99
N ILE A 32 -1.08 -14.54 5.35
CA ILE A 32 -0.94 -14.00 6.71
C ILE A 32 -2.16 -13.15 7.08
N ALA A 33 -2.61 -12.26 6.18
CA ALA A 33 -3.80 -11.44 6.40
C ALA A 33 -5.05 -12.31 6.63
N LEU A 34 -5.22 -13.38 5.85
CA LEU A 34 -6.32 -14.32 6.03
C LEU A 34 -6.25 -15.05 7.37
N LEU A 35 -5.08 -15.57 7.75
CA LEU A 35 -4.89 -16.28 9.02
C LEU A 35 -5.04 -15.35 10.24
N SER A 36 -4.66 -14.09 10.11
CA SER A 36 -4.82 -13.11 11.19
C SER A 36 -6.26 -12.63 11.37
N THR A 37 -7.08 -12.63 10.31
CA THR A 37 -8.48 -12.19 10.39
C THR A 37 -9.30 -12.95 11.43
N PRO A 38 -9.35 -14.31 11.48
CA PRO A 38 -10.07 -15.04 12.51
C PRO A 38 -9.58 -14.78 13.94
N ILE A 39 -8.29 -14.49 14.09
CA ILE A 39 -7.72 -14.17 15.39
C ILE A 39 -8.26 -12.82 15.88
N PHE A 40 -8.21 -11.79 15.04
CA PHE A 40 -8.72 -10.47 15.40
C PHE A 40 -10.25 -10.43 15.57
N THR A 41 -11.00 -11.22 14.82
CA THR A 41 -12.47 -11.31 15.00
C THR A 41 -12.88 -11.99 16.31
N ARG A 42 -11.97 -12.74 16.93
CA ARG A 42 -12.18 -13.32 18.28
C ARG A 42 -11.69 -12.40 19.41
N LEU A 43 -10.68 -11.59 19.16
CA LEU A 43 -10.08 -10.69 20.16
C LEU A 43 -10.80 -9.35 20.27
N LEU A 44 -11.40 -8.89 19.19
CA LEU A 44 -12.09 -7.61 19.07
C LEU A 44 -13.61 -7.85 19.03
N THR A 45 -14.38 -6.91 19.57
CA THR A 45 -15.81 -6.85 19.27
C THR A 45 -16.03 -6.48 17.80
N THR A 46 -17.23 -6.75 17.26
CA THR A 46 -17.58 -6.35 15.89
C THR A 46 -17.42 -4.86 15.68
N GLU A 47 -17.82 -4.04 16.67
CA GLU A 47 -17.65 -2.58 16.61
C GLU A 47 -16.18 -2.17 16.56
N GLN A 48 -15.31 -2.73 17.42
CA GLN A 48 -13.88 -2.45 17.44
C GLN A 48 -13.19 -2.85 16.13
N TYR A 49 -13.58 -3.99 15.56
CA TYR A 49 -13.07 -4.40 14.25
C TYR A 49 -13.56 -3.47 13.14
N GLY A 50 -14.81 -2.97 13.23
CA GLY A 50 -15.38 -1.99 12.32
C GLY A 50 -14.61 -0.67 12.33
N VAL A 51 -14.22 -0.16 13.51
CA VAL A 51 -13.36 1.02 13.65
C VAL A 51 -12.05 0.83 12.88
N TYR A 52 -11.38 -0.31 13.04
CA TYR A 52 -10.16 -0.62 12.29
C TYR A 52 -10.40 -0.67 10.77
N SER A 53 -11.52 -1.24 10.33
CA SER A 53 -11.86 -1.34 8.90
C SER A 53 -12.12 0.03 8.28
N VAL A 54 -12.83 0.91 8.98
CA VAL A 54 -13.09 2.29 8.56
C VAL A 54 -11.78 3.10 8.53
N TYR A 55 -10.92 2.91 9.53
CA TYR A 55 -9.58 3.49 9.54
C TYR A 55 -8.80 3.12 8.26
N GLN A 56 -8.75 1.83 7.91
CA GLN A 56 -8.04 1.36 6.70
C GLN A 56 -8.63 1.94 5.41
N SER A 57 -9.95 2.13 5.36
CA SER A 57 -10.61 2.72 4.21
C SER A 57 -10.23 4.19 4.03
N TRP A 58 -10.30 4.97 5.10
CA TRP A 58 -9.87 6.37 5.08
C TRP A 58 -8.37 6.52 4.81
N TYR A 59 -7.54 5.70 5.45
CA TYR A 59 -6.10 5.67 5.17
C TYR A 59 -5.83 5.48 3.68
N SER A 60 -6.50 4.53 3.01
CA SER A 60 -6.31 4.26 1.57
C SER A 60 -6.69 5.46 0.70
N ILE A 61 -7.73 6.20 1.07
CA ILE A 61 -8.15 7.42 0.39
C ILE A 61 -7.14 8.55 0.61
N PHE A 62 -6.75 8.80 1.87
CA PHE A 62 -5.77 9.83 2.22
C PHE A 62 -4.41 9.58 1.56
N LEU A 63 -4.00 8.32 1.45
CA LEU A 63 -2.75 7.93 0.79
C LEU A 63 -2.69 8.45 -0.65
N ILE A 64 -3.79 8.35 -1.41
CA ILE A 64 -3.82 8.84 -2.80
C ILE A 64 -3.67 10.36 -2.84
N PHE A 65 -4.42 11.10 -2.02
CA PHE A 65 -4.34 12.56 -2.00
C PHE A 65 -2.97 13.06 -1.56
N ALA A 66 -2.39 12.47 -0.53
CA ALA A 66 -1.12 12.90 0.03
C ALA A 66 0.09 12.51 -0.84
N THR A 67 0.03 11.35 -1.49
CA THR A 67 1.16 10.87 -2.31
C THR A 67 0.97 11.10 -3.78
N LEU A 68 -0.24 11.47 -4.23
CA LEU A 68 -0.64 11.49 -5.65
C LEU A 68 -0.26 10.21 -6.39
N ASN A 69 -0.08 9.10 -5.65
CA ASN A 69 0.42 7.80 -6.14
C ASN A 69 1.73 7.91 -6.93
N LEU A 70 2.64 8.82 -6.51
CA LEU A 70 3.87 9.16 -7.23
C LEU A 70 4.84 7.99 -7.38
N TYR A 71 4.83 7.03 -6.47
CA TYR A 71 5.68 5.83 -6.52
C TYR A 71 5.26 4.81 -7.58
N ALA A 72 4.12 5.03 -8.25
CA ALA A 72 3.64 4.19 -9.35
C ALA A 72 4.22 4.65 -10.71
N GLY A 73 3.38 4.90 -11.71
CA GLY A 73 3.79 5.12 -13.10
C GLY A 73 4.86 6.20 -13.32
N VAL A 74 4.71 7.39 -12.73
CA VAL A 74 5.65 8.51 -12.95
C VAL A 74 7.04 8.21 -12.41
N TYR A 75 7.14 7.44 -11.31
CA TYR A 75 8.43 7.10 -10.72
C TYR A 75 9.28 6.23 -11.66
N ASN A 76 8.70 5.15 -12.18
CA ASN A 76 9.40 4.26 -13.11
C ASN A 76 9.82 4.99 -14.40
N ASN A 77 8.95 5.84 -14.95
CA ASN A 77 9.27 6.68 -16.09
C ASN A 77 10.40 7.67 -15.78
N GLY A 78 10.40 8.26 -14.59
CA GLY A 78 11.44 9.16 -14.14
C GLY A 78 12.80 8.49 -13.94
N LEU A 79 12.84 7.28 -13.39
CA LEU A 79 14.06 6.48 -13.27
C LEU A 79 14.67 6.19 -14.64
N THR A 80 13.84 5.92 -15.65
CA THR A 80 14.29 5.73 -17.04
C THR A 80 14.79 7.03 -17.64
N LYS A 81 14.13 8.17 -17.36
CA LYS A 81 14.48 9.48 -17.92
C LYS A 81 15.72 10.10 -17.29
N TRP A 82 15.97 9.84 -16.01
CA TRP A 82 17.09 10.39 -15.24
C TRP A 82 17.87 9.29 -14.51
N PRO A 83 18.50 8.35 -15.22
CA PRO A 83 19.16 7.19 -14.62
C PRO A 83 20.32 7.60 -13.69
N ASN A 84 21.06 8.67 -14.05
CA ASN A 84 22.19 9.17 -13.26
C ASN A 84 21.75 10.02 -12.04
N ASP A 85 20.51 10.52 -12.03
CA ASP A 85 19.95 11.36 -10.97
C ASP A 85 18.86 10.65 -10.17
N SER A 86 18.75 9.33 -10.26
CA SER A 86 17.67 8.54 -9.65
C SER A 86 17.48 8.81 -8.16
N LYS A 87 18.55 8.94 -7.39
CA LYS A 87 18.50 9.22 -5.95
C LYS A 87 17.95 10.62 -5.65
N ARG A 88 18.38 11.63 -6.43
CA ARG A 88 17.88 13.01 -6.31
C ARG A 88 16.42 13.11 -6.74
N PHE A 89 16.04 12.39 -7.78
CA PHE A 89 14.66 12.29 -8.22
C PHE A 89 13.77 11.67 -7.12
N THR A 90 14.19 10.54 -6.55
CA THR A 90 13.46 9.86 -5.45
C THR A 90 13.27 10.80 -4.25
N SER A 91 14.33 11.40 -3.73
CA SER A 91 14.23 12.28 -2.56
C SER A 91 13.38 13.54 -2.85
N SER A 92 13.44 14.07 -4.08
CA SER A 92 12.60 15.20 -4.46
C SER A 92 11.12 14.83 -4.57
N LEU A 93 10.78 13.66 -5.08
CA LEU A 93 9.38 13.18 -5.09
C LEU A 93 8.87 12.88 -3.68
N LEU A 94 9.72 12.33 -2.83
CA LEU A 94 9.41 12.15 -1.41
C LEU A 94 9.16 13.50 -0.73
N GLY A 95 9.97 14.53 -1.04
CA GLY A 95 9.75 15.90 -0.60
C GLY A 95 8.41 16.48 -1.06
N LEU A 96 7.99 16.19 -2.30
CA LEU A 96 6.67 16.57 -2.81
C LEU A 96 5.54 15.92 -2.00
N SER A 97 5.60 14.60 -1.81
CA SER A 97 4.63 13.86 -0.98
C SER A 97 4.58 14.41 0.45
N THR A 98 5.74 14.64 1.07
CA THR A 98 5.84 15.26 2.41
C THR A 98 5.15 16.62 2.46
N THR A 99 5.41 17.49 1.48
CA THR A 99 4.81 18.83 1.42
C THR A 99 3.28 18.75 1.32
N ILE A 100 2.75 17.89 0.44
CA ILE A 100 1.31 17.70 0.30
C ILE A 100 0.70 17.15 1.60
N THR A 101 1.33 16.16 2.22
CA THR A 101 0.87 15.59 3.49
C THR A 101 0.81 16.66 4.59
N LEU A 102 1.85 17.51 4.71
CA LEU A 102 1.87 18.59 5.67
C LEU A 102 0.78 19.64 5.40
N LEU A 103 0.55 20.01 4.14
CA LEU A 103 -0.54 20.92 3.78
C LEU A 103 -1.92 20.35 4.14
N LEU A 104 -2.15 19.05 3.87
CA LEU A 104 -3.39 18.38 4.23
C LEU A 104 -3.55 18.28 5.75
N SER A 105 -2.46 18.03 6.50
CA SER A 105 -2.51 18.01 7.95
C SER A 105 -2.80 19.39 8.56
N LEU A 106 -2.25 20.45 8.00
CA LEU A 106 -2.57 21.83 8.40
C LEU A 106 -4.03 22.18 8.11
N LEU A 107 -4.57 21.78 6.95
CA LEU A 107 -5.97 21.94 6.61
C LEU A 107 -6.89 21.20 7.60
N TYR A 108 -6.53 20.00 8.01
CA TYR A 108 -7.23 19.25 9.05
C TYR A 108 -7.18 19.98 10.40
N LEU A 109 -5.99 20.43 10.83
CA LEU A 109 -5.79 21.11 12.11
C LEU A 109 -6.54 22.45 12.20
N ALA A 110 -6.77 23.11 11.08
CA ALA A 110 -7.54 24.36 11.02
C ALA A 110 -9.00 24.20 11.46
N ASN A 111 -9.61 23.01 11.27
CA ASN A 111 -10.96 22.71 11.74
C ASN A 111 -11.18 21.21 12.01
N MET A 112 -10.56 20.72 13.08
CA MET A 112 -10.63 19.29 13.45
C MET A 112 -12.06 18.81 13.68
N SER A 113 -12.91 19.62 14.30
CA SER A 113 -14.30 19.23 14.59
C SER A 113 -15.12 18.96 13.32
N PHE A 114 -14.99 19.81 12.31
CA PHE A 114 -15.64 19.61 11.01
C PHE A 114 -15.20 18.31 10.36
N TRP A 115 -13.88 18.06 10.30
CA TRP A 115 -13.34 16.88 9.66
C TRP A 115 -13.68 15.59 10.40
N ASN A 116 -13.66 15.61 11.74
CA ASN A 116 -14.05 14.46 12.56
C ASN A 116 -15.51 14.07 12.32
N HIS A 117 -16.41 15.08 12.26
CA HIS A 117 -17.82 14.84 11.96
C HIS A 117 -18.02 14.30 10.54
N LEU A 118 -17.34 14.89 9.55
CA LEU A 118 -17.45 14.49 8.15
C LEU A 118 -16.93 13.05 7.91
N LEU A 119 -15.80 12.70 8.55
CA LEU A 119 -15.13 11.41 8.34
C LEU A 119 -15.67 10.30 9.27
N GLY A 120 -16.42 10.67 10.32
CA GLY A 120 -16.99 9.71 11.27
C GLY A 120 -15.94 8.97 12.14
N ILE A 121 -14.71 9.52 12.25
CA ILE A 121 -13.61 8.96 13.06
C ILE A 121 -12.98 10.01 13.97
N SER A 122 -12.40 9.56 15.09
CA SER A 122 -11.81 10.46 16.08
C SER A 122 -10.48 11.06 15.60
N THR A 123 -10.11 12.18 16.23
CA THR A 123 -8.82 12.87 16.02
C THR A 123 -7.63 11.93 16.11
N PHE A 124 -7.63 10.98 17.06
CA PHE A 124 -6.58 9.98 17.21
C PHE A 124 -6.32 9.21 15.91
N PHE A 125 -7.36 8.71 15.27
CA PHE A 125 -7.22 7.93 14.04
C PHE A 125 -6.80 8.79 12.85
N ILE A 126 -7.27 10.03 12.76
CA ILE A 126 -6.88 10.94 11.67
C ILE A 126 -5.41 11.34 11.80
N LEU A 127 -4.92 11.64 13.01
CA LEU A 127 -3.50 11.90 13.25
C LEU A 127 -2.64 10.67 12.96
N ALA A 128 -3.10 9.48 13.32
CA ALA A 128 -2.42 8.23 12.98
C ALA A 128 -2.31 8.04 11.44
N ILE A 129 -3.36 8.39 10.67
CA ILE A 129 -3.31 8.41 9.19
C ILE A 129 -2.22 9.37 8.71
N PHE A 130 -2.20 10.62 9.20
CA PHE A 130 -1.21 11.60 8.73
C PHE A 130 0.22 11.18 9.03
N ILE A 131 0.49 10.64 10.22
CA ILE A 131 1.81 10.12 10.58
C ILE A 131 2.20 8.94 9.65
N GLN A 132 1.28 8.02 9.40
CA GLN A 132 1.54 6.88 8.52
C GLN A 132 1.81 7.34 7.08
N VAL A 133 0.97 8.21 6.53
CA VAL A 133 1.09 8.71 5.15
C VAL A 133 2.31 9.62 4.98
N LEU A 134 2.84 10.21 6.05
CA LEU A 134 4.07 11.01 6.00
C LEU A 134 5.31 10.14 5.75
N PHE A 135 5.40 8.96 6.36
CA PHE A 135 6.61 8.13 6.33
C PHE A 135 6.52 6.93 5.38
N GLU A 136 5.37 6.27 5.27
CA GLU A 136 5.21 5.06 4.46
C GLU A 136 5.55 5.24 2.97
N PRO A 137 5.30 6.40 2.31
CA PRO A 137 5.68 6.60 0.92
C PRO A 137 7.16 6.37 0.64
N ALA A 138 8.04 6.62 1.61
CA ALA A 138 9.48 6.36 1.44
C ALA A 138 9.76 4.87 1.20
N TYR A 139 9.14 3.98 1.99
CA TYR A 139 9.21 2.55 1.72
C TYR A 139 8.66 2.20 0.32
N ASN A 140 7.56 2.81 -0.09
CA ASN A 140 6.95 2.55 -1.38
C ASN A 140 7.84 2.99 -2.56
N PHE A 141 8.52 4.16 -2.46
CA PHE A 141 9.52 4.60 -3.43
C PHE A 141 10.71 3.64 -3.50
N TRP A 142 11.28 3.27 -2.34
CA TRP A 142 12.35 2.30 -2.28
C TRP A 142 11.93 0.96 -2.89
N ALA A 143 10.76 0.46 -2.55
CA ALA A 143 10.21 -0.80 -3.07
C ALA A 143 9.99 -0.75 -4.59
N ALA A 144 9.51 0.38 -5.13
CA ALA A 144 9.36 0.58 -6.57
C ALA A 144 10.72 0.58 -7.26
N GLY A 145 11.74 1.22 -6.68
CA GLY A 145 13.13 1.18 -7.17
C GLY A 145 13.70 -0.25 -7.18
N GLN A 146 13.46 -1.04 -6.12
CA GLN A 146 13.90 -2.44 -6.07
C GLN A 146 13.22 -3.29 -7.17
N ARG A 147 11.92 -3.04 -7.46
CA ARG A 147 11.19 -3.72 -8.56
C ARG A 147 11.74 -3.31 -9.92
N TYR A 148 12.02 -2.03 -10.12
CA TYR A 148 12.60 -1.50 -11.35
C TYR A 148 13.95 -2.15 -11.66
N GLU A 149 14.80 -2.36 -10.63
CA GLU A 149 16.11 -2.99 -10.76
C GLU A 149 16.09 -4.52 -10.66
N TYR A 150 14.91 -5.15 -10.54
CA TYR A 150 14.74 -6.60 -10.31
C TYR A 150 15.42 -7.14 -9.04
N LYS A 151 15.64 -6.28 -8.04
CA LYS A 151 16.30 -6.60 -6.77
C LYS A 151 15.26 -7.11 -5.75
N TYR A 152 14.92 -8.39 -5.80
CA TYR A 152 13.81 -8.95 -5.02
C TYR A 152 14.15 -9.32 -3.57
N LYS A 153 15.41 -9.75 -3.27
CA LYS A 153 15.74 -10.39 -1.98
C LYS A 153 15.38 -9.54 -0.76
N LYS A 154 15.89 -8.29 -0.71
CA LYS A 154 15.63 -7.39 0.41
C LYS A 154 14.16 -6.95 0.46
N LEU A 155 13.56 -6.68 -0.69
CA LEU A 155 12.16 -6.28 -0.78
C LEU A 155 11.23 -7.37 -0.24
N VAL A 156 11.42 -8.62 -0.66
CA VAL A 156 10.65 -9.77 -0.20
C VAL A 156 10.82 -9.97 1.31
N ALA A 157 12.06 -9.93 1.82
CA ALA A 157 12.34 -10.09 3.25
C ALA A 157 11.63 -9.03 4.10
N ILE A 158 11.74 -7.74 3.72
CA ILE A 158 11.10 -6.64 4.45
C ILE A 158 9.58 -6.72 4.34
N SER A 159 9.04 -7.03 3.16
CA SER A 159 7.58 -7.16 2.96
C SER A 159 6.99 -8.30 3.81
N ILE A 160 7.67 -9.46 3.89
CA ILE A 160 7.23 -10.58 4.72
C ILE A 160 7.37 -10.20 6.21
N PHE A 161 8.48 -9.56 6.60
CA PHE A 161 8.66 -9.07 7.97
C PHE A 161 7.51 -8.15 8.39
N MET A 162 7.17 -7.14 7.58
CA MET A 162 6.06 -6.23 7.86
C MET A 162 4.72 -6.98 7.94
N GLY A 163 4.52 -7.95 7.03
CA GLY A 163 3.32 -8.77 6.99
C GLY A 163 3.13 -9.63 8.24
N ILE A 164 4.21 -10.09 8.89
CA ILE A 164 4.18 -10.88 10.13
C ILE A 164 4.20 -9.96 11.35
N ALA A 165 5.10 -8.99 11.40
CA ALA A 165 5.31 -8.13 12.57
C ALA A 165 4.06 -7.33 12.93
N SER A 166 3.32 -6.83 11.92
CA SER A 166 2.12 -6.04 12.14
C SER A 166 0.99 -6.83 12.85
N PRO A 167 0.56 -8.01 12.39
CA PRO A 167 -0.43 -8.78 13.13
C PRO A 167 0.08 -9.32 14.47
N VAL A 168 1.35 -9.72 14.56
CA VAL A 168 1.93 -10.20 15.84
C VAL A 168 1.91 -9.10 16.89
N LEU A 169 2.43 -7.91 16.56
CA LEU A 169 2.36 -6.76 17.45
C LEU A 169 0.90 -6.38 17.76
N GLY A 170 0.02 -6.49 16.77
CA GLY A 170 -1.41 -6.24 16.94
C GLY A 170 -2.06 -7.16 17.96
N ILE A 171 -1.78 -8.47 17.89
CA ILE A 171 -2.31 -9.45 18.85
C ILE A 171 -1.78 -9.13 20.25
N LEU A 172 -0.47 -8.91 20.40
CA LEU A 172 0.15 -8.58 21.69
C LEU A 172 -0.45 -7.30 22.29
N SER A 173 -0.58 -6.25 21.50
CA SER A 173 -1.13 -4.96 21.95
C SER A 173 -2.60 -5.07 22.34
N VAL A 174 -3.42 -5.77 21.54
CA VAL A 174 -4.86 -5.96 21.82
C VAL A 174 -5.10 -6.79 23.08
N CYS A 175 -4.21 -7.77 23.36
CA CYS A 175 -4.29 -8.56 24.60
C CYS A 175 -3.81 -7.80 25.83
N ALA A 176 -3.00 -6.76 25.66
CA ALA A 176 -2.39 -6.00 26.77
C ALA A 176 -3.21 -4.78 27.24
N THR A 177 -4.30 -4.42 26.54
CA THR A 177 -5.08 -3.21 26.86
C THR A 177 -6.58 -3.39 26.64
N GLU A 178 -7.37 -2.56 27.32
CA GLU A 178 -8.81 -2.46 27.10
C GLU A 178 -9.17 -1.61 25.87
N TYR A 179 -8.29 -0.70 25.44
CA TYR A 179 -8.45 0.13 24.23
C TYR A 179 -8.06 -0.66 22.97
N LYS A 180 -8.79 -1.73 22.72
CA LYS A 180 -8.43 -2.75 21.72
C LYS A 180 -8.43 -2.24 20.28
N ALA A 181 -9.36 -1.34 19.92
CA ALA A 181 -9.44 -0.76 18.58
C ALA A 181 -8.24 0.13 18.30
N GLU A 182 -7.89 1.00 19.26
CA GLU A 182 -6.73 1.89 19.21
C GLU A 182 -5.42 1.08 19.17
N ALA A 183 -5.32 0.06 20.01
CA ALA A 183 -4.15 -0.83 20.05
C ALA A 183 -3.94 -1.54 18.71
N ARG A 184 -5.03 -1.99 18.07
CA ARG A 184 -4.96 -2.62 16.75
C ARG A 184 -4.48 -1.66 15.67
N VAL A 185 -4.97 -0.41 15.66
CA VAL A 185 -4.54 0.63 14.73
C VAL A 185 -3.10 1.03 15.01
N PHE A 186 -2.77 1.32 16.28
CA PHE A 186 -1.43 1.75 16.68
C PHE A 186 -0.35 0.74 16.30
N SER A 187 -0.58 -0.54 16.55
CA SER A 187 0.39 -1.59 16.23
C SER A 187 0.66 -1.68 14.72
N TYR A 188 -0.37 -1.51 13.90
CA TYR A 188 -0.24 -1.46 12.45
C TYR A 188 0.57 -0.23 12.02
N VAL A 189 0.16 0.96 12.47
CA VAL A 189 0.82 2.23 12.16
C VAL A 189 2.28 2.23 12.61
N PHE A 190 2.56 1.71 13.80
CA PHE A 190 3.91 1.68 14.35
C PHE A 190 4.90 0.94 13.44
N ILE A 191 4.54 -0.24 12.94
CA ILE A 191 5.40 -1.01 12.03
C ILE A 191 5.59 -0.27 10.70
N GLN A 192 4.52 0.32 10.14
CA GLN A 192 4.59 1.06 8.89
C GLN A 192 5.46 2.32 9.02
N VAL A 193 5.28 3.06 10.11
CA VAL A 193 6.04 4.28 10.39
C VAL A 193 7.51 3.96 10.69
N LEU A 194 7.79 2.91 11.46
CA LEU A 194 9.17 2.53 11.78
C LEU A 194 9.96 2.22 10.50
N ILE A 195 9.40 1.39 9.63
CA ILE A 195 10.03 1.04 8.35
C ILE A 195 10.05 2.24 7.41
N GLY A 196 8.96 2.99 7.34
CA GLY A 196 8.85 4.20 6.52
C GLY A 196 9.88 5.27 6.92
N LEU A 197 10.04 5.53 8.22
CA LEU A 197 11.03 6.47 8.75
C LEU A 197 12.46 6.06 8.40
N PHE A 198 12.78 4.76 8.52
CA PHE A 198 14.09 4.25 8.12
C PHE A 198 14.37 4.57 6.65
N PHE A 199 13.44 4.28 5.74
CA PHE A 199 13.59 4.57 4.31
C PHE A 199 13.53 6.06 4.00
N TYR A 200 12.74 6.84 4.76
CA TYR A 200 12.68 8.29 4.62
C TYR A 200 14.06 8.93 4.86
N VAL A 201 14.71 8.55 5.98
CA VAL A 201 16.07 9.02 6.29
C VAL A 201 17.07 8.52 5.26
N TYR A 202 16.95 7.26 4.83
CA TYR A 202 17.83 6.67 3.81
C TYR A 202 17.73 7.43 2.48
N ASP A 203 16.52 7.66 1.96
CA ASP A 203 16.32 8.32 0.67
C ASP A 203 16.70 9.80 0.71
N MET A 204 16.41 10.51 1.82
CA MET A 204 16.80 11.90 2.00
C MET A 204 18.31 12.06 2.12
N LYS A 205 19.02 11.18 2.83
CA LYS A 205 20.49 11.20 2.93
C LYS A 205 21.18 10.91 1.61
N ASN A 206 20.62 9.99 0.81
CA ASN A 206 21.22 9.61 -0.47
C ASN A 206 20.92 10.61 -1.60
N GLY A 207 19.70 11.17 -1.63
CA GLY A 207 19.27 12.08 -2.69
C GLY A 207 19.61 13.55 -2.42
N LYS A 208 19.69 13.96 -1.14
CA LYS A 208 20.04 15.31 -0.68
C LYS A 208 19.25 16.45 -1.35
N THR A 209 18.06 16.15 -1.85
CA THR A 209 17.25 17.08 -2.63
C THR A 209 15.79 16.98 -2.20
N PHE A 210 15.33 17.91 -1.37
CA PHE A 210 13.93 17.95 -0.95
C PHE A 210 13.05 18.54 -2.05
N TYR A 211 13.48 19.62 -2.67
CA TYR A 211 12.75 20.34 -3.70
C TYR A 211 13.55 20.41 -5.01
N ASN A 212 12.89 20.08 -6.12
CA ASN A 212 13.41 20.31 -7.45
C ASN A 212 12.25 20.64 -8.41
N LYS A 213 12.21 21.91 -8.89
CA LYS A 213 11.12 22.41 -9.75
C LYS A 213 10.90 21.55 -10.99
N LYS A 214 11.98 21.05 -11.63
CA LYS A 214 11.89 20.22 -12.84
C LYS A 214 11.20 18.87 -12.53
N TYR A 215 11.58 18.21 -11.44
CA TYR A 215 11.02 16.92 -11.03
C TYR A 215 9.59 17.06 -10.56
N TRP A 216 9.28 18.08 -9.75
CA TRP A 216 7.92 18.36 -9.28
C TRP A 216 6.96 18.68 -10.42
N LYS A 217 7.37 19.57 -11.35
CA LYS A 217 6.55 19.90 -12.53
C LYS A 217 6.28 18.65 -13.38
N TYR A 218 7.29 17.83 -13.60
CA TYR A 218 7.13 16.58 -14.34
C TYR A 218 6.18 15.59 -13.63
N ALA A 219 6.36 15.39 -12.33
CA ALA A 219 5.55 14.47 -11.55
C ALA A 219 4.08 14.90 -11.47
N LEU A 220 3.85 16.18 -11.21
CA LEU A 220 2.50 16.74 -11.16
C LEU A 220 1.81 16.68 -12.53
N ALA A 221 2.47 17.09 -13.60
CA ALA A 221 1.92 17.04 -14.95
C ALA A 221 1.55 15.60 -15.38
N PHE A 222 2.30 14.59 -14.92
CA PHE A 222 2.03 13.19 -15.24
C PHE A 222 0.92 12.60 -14.36
N ASN A 223 0.98 12.83 -13.03
CA ASN A 223 0.10 12.12 -12.09
C ASN A 223 -1.24 12.83 -11.83
N LEU A 224 -1.32 14.17 -11.89
CA LEU A 224 -2.58 14.88 -11.65
C LEU A 224 -3.73 14.39 -12.54
N PRO A 225 -3.54 14.18 -13.87
CA PRO A 225 -4.60 13.63 -14.71
C PRO A 225 -5.01 12.20 -14.36
N LEU A 226 -4.13 11.44 -13.67
CA LEU A 226 -4.38 10.05 -13.28
C LEU A 226 -5.06 9.92 -11.90
N ILE A 227 -5.10 10.99 -11.11
CA ILE A 227 -5.74 10.97 -9.78
C ILE A 227 -7.21 10.51 -9.83
N PRO A 228 -8.07 11.01 -10.74
CA PRO A 228 -9.44 10.53 -10.81
C PRO A 228 -9.53 9.02 -11.04
N HIS A 229 -8.64 8.45 -11.85
CA HIS A 229 -8.56 7.01 -12.08
C HIS A 229 -8.17 6.23 -10.80
N TYR A 230 -7.11 6.65 -10.11
CA TYR A 230 -6.68 6.01 -8.86
C TYR A 230 -7.74 6.14 -7.76
N LEU A 231 -8.35 7.34 -7.67
CA LEU A 231 -9.40 7.60 -6.70
C LEU A 231 -10.63 6.73 -6.97
N SER A 232 -11.08 6.63 -8.23
CA SER A 232 -12.21 5.78 -8.61
C SER A 232 -11.98 4.32 -8.21
N GLN A 233 -10.79 3.78 -8.49
CA GLN A 233 -10.45 2.41 -8.08
C GLN A 233 -10.44 2.24 -6.55
N THR A 234 -9.90 3.21 -5.82
CA THR A 234 -9.87 3.14 -4.36
C THR A 234 -11.26 3.30 -3.76
N VAL A 235 -12.06 4.23 -4.27
CA VAL A 235 -13.46 4.40 -3.85
C VAL A 235 -14.25 3.12 -4.07
N LEU A 236 -14.15 2.50 -5.26
CA LEU A 236 -14.81 1.22 -5.56
C LEU A 236 -14.42 0.09 -4.58
N ASN A 237 -13.21 0.12 -4.04
CA ASN A 237 -12.74 -0.92 -3.12
C ASN A 237 -12.96 -0.59 -1.64
N GLN A 238 -13.21 0.68 -1.27
CA GLN A 238 -13.21 1.13 0.12
C GLN A 238 -14.50 1.84 0.55
N ALA A 239 -15.24 2.46 -0.39
CA ALA A 239 -16.40 3.29 -0.05
C ALA A 239 -17.50 2.50 0.65
N ASP A 240 -17.72 1.25 0.27
CA ASP A 240 -18.74 0.38 0.86
C ASP A 240 -18.63 0.32 2.39
N ARG A 241 -17.41 0.18 2.91
CA ARG A 241 -17.16 0.10 4.36
C ARG A 241 -17.48 1.41 5.06
N VAL A 242 -17.10 2.53 4.44
CA VAL A 242 -17.38 3.86 4.98
C VAL A 242 -18.88 4.15 4.95
N MET A 243 -19.55 3.81 3.84
CA MET A 243 -21.00 3.98 3.70
C MET A 243 -21.76 3.12 4.70
N ILE A 244 -21.45 1.84 4.80
CA ILE A 244 -22.09 0.94 5.76
C ILE A 244 -21.87 1.44 7.20
N ALA A 245 -20.65 1.86 7.55
CA ALA A 245 -20.33 2.36 8.89
C ALA A 245 -21.12 3.61 9.26
N ASN A 246 -21.36 4.52 8.30
CA ASN A 246 -22.08 5.77 8.52
C ASN A 246 -23.60 5.63 8.43
N MET A 247 -24.10 4.72 7.59
CA MET A 247 -25.56 4.57 7.35
C MET A 247 -26.20 3.51 8.22
N VAL A 248 -25.47 2.47 8.60
CA VAL A 248 -26.00 1.29 9.32
C VAL A 248 -25.30 1.11 10.65
N GLY A 249 -23.95 1.04 10.65
CA GLY A 249 -23.15 0.90 11.85
C GLY A 249 -21.77 0.30 11.62
N LYS A 250 -20.87 0.50 12.59
CA LYS A 250 -19.50 -0.02 12.54
C LYS A 250 -19.45 -1.54 12.62
N SER A 251 -20.39 -2.17 13.34
CA SER A 251 -20.49 -3.62 13.44
C SER A 251 -20.81 -4.28 12.10
N GLU A 252 -21.70 -3.69 11.33
CA GLU A 252 -22.09 -4.17 10.00
C GLU A 252 -20.95 -3.97 8.99
N ALA A 253 -20.24 -2.85 9.09
CA ALA A 253 -19.02 -2.60 8.31
C ALA A 253 -17.92 -3.63 8.61
N ALA A 254 -17.83 -4.12 9.85
CA ALA A 254 -16.91 -5.19 10.23
C ALA A 254 -17.27 -6.51 9.54
N ILE A 255 -18.53 -6.92 9.61
CA ILE A 255 -19.03 -8.15 8.98
C ILE A 255 -18.76 -8.12 7.47
N TYR A 256 -19.11 -7.00 6.82
CA TYR A 256 -18.80 -6.78 5.40
C TYR A 256 -17.31 -6.89 5.10
N SER A 257 -16.44 -6.27 5.92
CA SER A 257 -15.00 -6.26 5.74
C SER A 257 -14.38 -7.65 5.86
N VAL A 258 -14.86 -8.49 6.76
CA VAL A 258 -14.43 -9.89 6.90
C VAL A 258 -14.83 -10.69 5.65
N ALA A 259 -16.08 -10.60 5.22
CA ALA A 259 -16.58 -11.25 4.01
C ALA A 259 -15.78 -10.79 2.76
N TYR A 260 -15.52 -9.49 2.64
CA TYR A 260 -14.71 -8.93 1.57
C TYR A 260 -13.27 -9.47 1.57
N THR A 261 -12.65 -9.59 2.75
CA THR A 261 -11.29 -10.15 2.88
C THR A 261 -11.22 -11.59 2.36
N ILE A 262 -12.24 -12.41 2.64
CA ILE A 262 -12.34 -13.77 2.12
C ILE A 262 -12.52 -13.74 0.59
N SER A 263 -13.41 -12.89 0.09
CA SER A 263 -13.67 -12.73 -1.35
C SER A 263 -12.42 -12.29 -2.13
N MET A 264 -11.57 -11.46 -1.52
CA MET A 264 -10.30 -11.03 -2.14
C MET A 264 -9.31 -12.17 -2.41
N MET A 265 -9.51 -13.36 -1.85
CA MET A 265 -8.71 -14.53 -2.22
C MET A 265 -8.93 -14.96 -3.67
N PHE A 266 -10.15 -14.78 -4.19
CA PHE A 266 -10.44 -15.06 -5.59
C PHE A 266 -9.65 -14.18 -6.55
N THR A 267 -9.23 -12.98 -6.12
CA THR A 267 -8.36 -12.11 -6.92
C THR A 267 -6.99 -12.72 -7.18
N ILE A 268 -6.49 -13.61 -6.31
CA ILE A 268 -5.23 -14.33 -6.54
C ILE A 268 -5.37 -15.23 -7.77
N VAL A 269 -6.47 -15.99 -7.82
CA VAL A 269 -6.77 -16.89 -8.93
C VAL A 269 -6.98 -16.11 -10.22
N THR A 270 -7.80 -15.04 -10.16
CA THR A 270 -8.06 -14.17 -11.31
C THR A 270 -6.78 -13.53 -11.84
N ASN A 271 -5.90 -13.05 -10.96
CA ASN A 271 -4.63 -12.46 -11.36
C ASN A 271 -3.68 -13.51 -11.96
N ALA A 272 -3.65 -14.73 -11.43
CA ALA A 272 -2.87 -15.81 -12.01
C ALA A 272 -3.34 -16.17 -13.43
N ILE A 273 -4.66 -16.23 -13.63
CA ILE A 273 -5.28 -16.43 -14.94
C ILE A 273 -4.90 -15.28 -15.87
N ASN A 274 -5.13 -14.03 -15.47
CA ASN A 274 -4.83 -12.85 -16.27
C ASN A 274 -3.34 -12.78 -16.66
N ASN A 275 -2.42 -13.06 -15.74
CA ASN A 275 -0.99 -13.08 -16.03
C ASN A 275 -0.59 -14.10 -17.10
N THR A 276 -1.38 -15.17 -17.26
CA THR A 276 -1.19 -16.18 -18.30
C THR A 276 -1.86 -15.77 -19.61
N PHE A 277 -3.08 -15.27 -19.54
CA PHE A 277 -3.87 -14.93 -20.74
C PHE A 277 -3.43 -13.63 -21.42
N ILE A 278 -2.99 -12.61 -20.67
CA ILE A 278 -2.56 -11.32 -21.24
C ILE A 278 -1.47 -11.50 -22.31
N PRO A 279 -0.35 -12.21 -22.07
CA PRO A 279 0.66 -12.42 -23.11
C PRO A 279 0.17 -13.24 -24.29
N TYR A 280 -0.72 -14.21 -24.04
CA TYR A 280 -1.34 -15.00 -25.10
C TYR A 280 -2.21 -14.14 -26.01
N THR A 281 -3.08 -13.30 -25.41
CA THR A 281 -3.94 -12.37 -26.14
C THR A 281 -3.13 -11.39 -27.00
N TYR A 282 -2.07 -10.80 -26.45
CA TYR A 282 -1.19 -9.91 -27.21
C TYR A 282 -0.54 -10.61 -28.42
N LYS A 283 -0.11 -11.86 -28.27
CA LYS A 283 0.45 -12.65 -29.38
C LYS A 283 -0.62 -12.97 -30.42
N ALA A 284 -1.81 -13.40 -30.00
CA ALA A 284 -2.92 -13.73 -30.90
C ALA A 284 -3.35 -12.51 -31.73
N VAL A 285 -3.48 -11.34 -31.11
CA VAL A 285 -3.80 -10.08 -31.79
C VAL A 285 -2.70 -9.69 -32.77
N ARG A 286 -1.44 -9.77 -32.37
CA ARG A 286 -0.29 -9.48 -33.24
C ARG A 286 -0.28 -10.43 -34.47
N ASP A 287 -0.50 -11.71 -34.24
CA ASP A 287 -0.43 -12.74 -35.26
C ASP A 287 -1.77 -12.87 -36.05
N LYS A 288 -2.74 -11.95 -35.84
CA LYS A 288 -4.08 -11.90 -36.44
C LYS A 288 -4.91 -13.19 -36.27
N LYS A 289 -4.61 -13.99 -35.26
CA LYS A 289 -5.36 -15.19 -34.89
C LYS A 289 -6.51 -14.83 -33.95
N ILE A 290 -7.49 -14.06 -34.47
CA ILE A 290 -8.62 -13.52 -33.66
C ILE A 290 -9.78 -14.51 -33.58
N LYS A 291 -9.73 -15.63 -34.30
CA LYS A 291 -10.85 -16.61 -34.41
C LYS A 291 -10.70 -17.85 -33.53
N ASP A 292 -9.63 -17.99 -32.76
CA ASP A 292 -9.41 -19.05 -31.81
C ASP A 292 -9.60 -18.48 -30.39
#